data_b1496211f193dde3a63c6ce15a8aacd0
#
_entry.id   b1496211f193dde3a63c6ce15a8aacd0
#
_cell.length_a   1.000
_cell.length_b   1.000
_cell.length_c   1.000
_cell.angle_alpha   90.00
_cell.angle_beta   90.00
_cell.angle_gamma   90.00
#
_symmetry.space_group_name_H-M   'P 1'
#
loop_
_entity.id
_entity.type
_entity.pdbx_description
1 polymer ?
#
loop_
_entity_poly.entity_id
_entity_poly.type
_entity_poly.pdbx_seq_one_letter_code
_entity_poly.pdbx_strand_id
1 'polypeptide(L)'
;RQVGYNNGLPNRSGTFMIAESPSIAFRPQSLELELRPTWRMQTTHNSLESIGNSTVHNFGGMFNGSWYAPFGLVLATDLNFTASRGYSAGYNTDQWMWNASIAYQFLHGRSATLMLKVYDLLQQKTNIRRTITANYIDDIEYNSLTRYFMLTFTYRFNTFGKGNEPQNRNNMHRGFGGPPPGMRR
;
A
#
# COMPACT_ATOMS: atom_id res chain seq x y z
N ARG A 1 -1.50 19.42 21.60
CA ARG A 1 -2.45 20.53 21.55
C ARG A 1 -1.87 21.62 20.67
N GLN A 2 -2.64 22.09 19.73
CA GLN A 2 -2.25 23.19 18.82
C GLN A 2 -3.18 24.38 19.08
N VAL A 3 -2.65 25.57 18.91
CA VAL A 3 -3.43 26.81 18.91
C VAL A 3 -3.37 27.39 17.51
N GLY A 4 -4.51 27.60 16.90
CA GLY A 4 -4.67 28.24 15.61
C GLY A 4 -5.73 29.32 15.67
N TYR A 5 -5.89 30.05 14.58
CA TYR A 5 -6.96 31.06 14.47
C TYR A 5 -7.89 30.64 13.33
N ASN A 6 -9.19 30.76 13.58
CA ASN A 6 -10.22 30.59 12.57
C ASN A 6 -11.08 31.84 12.53
N ASN A 7 -11.10 32.54 11.40
CA ASN A 7 -11.78 33.84 11.24
C ASN A 7 -11.42 34.86 12.35
N GLY A 8 -10.13 34.90 12.74
CA GLY A 8 -9.64 35.81 13.79
C GLY A 8 -9.89 35.33 15.22
N LEU A 9 -10.63 34.25 15.43
CA LEU A 9 -10.89 33.68 16.75
C LEU A 9 -9.88 32.58 17.09
N PRO A 10 -9.28 32.58 18.30
CA PRO A 10 -8.34 31.55 18.69
C PRO A 10 -9.06 30.20 18.87
N ASN A 11 -8.58 29.16 18.19
CA ASN A 11 -9.03 27.80 18.37
C ASN A 11 -7.92 26.94 19.01
N ARG A 12 -8.25 26.25 20.08
CA ARG A 12 -7.40 25.22 20.66
C ARG A 12 -7.89 23.87 20.23
N SER A 13 -7.07 23.15 19.45
CA SER A 13 -7.37 21.79 19.03
C SER A 13 -6.52 20.76 19.76
N GLY A 14 -7.14 19.66 20.13
CA GLY A 14 -6.49 18.48 20.67
C GLY A 14 -6.89 17.26 19.86
N THR A 15 -5.90 16.49 19.42
CA THR A 15 -6.14 15.25 18.66
C THR A 15 -5.69 14.06 19.49
N PHE A 16 -6.57 13.06 19.58
CA PHE A 16 -6.27 11.75 20.12
C PHE A 16 -6.34 10.73 18.98
N MET A 17 -5.38 9.83 18.90
CA MET A 17 -5.29 8.83 17.83
C MET A 17 -4.90 7.48 18.41
N ILE A 18 -5.62 6.45 17.98
CA ILE A 18 -5.27 5.03 18.17
C ILE A 18 -5.12 4.41 16.80
N ALA A 19 -4.11 3.56 16.62
CA ALA A 19 -3.92 2.81 15.39
C ALA A 19 -3.41 1.40 15.71
N GLU A 20 -4.00 0.40 15.06
CA GLU A 20 -3.66 -1.00 15.17
C GLU A 20 -3.40 -1.58 13.77
N SER A 21 -2.41 -2.47 13.68
CA SER A 21 -2.03 -3.10 12.43
C SER A 21 -1.42 -4.49 12.68
N PRO A 22 -2.22 -5.46 13.17
CA PRO A 22 -1.74 -6.82 13.32
C PRO A 22 -1.42 -7.45 11.97
N SER A 23 -0.51 -8.42 11.95
CA SER A 23 -0.13 -9.15 10.74
C SER A 23 -0.10 -10.64 11.04
N ILE A 24 -0.67 -11.42 10.13
CA ILE A 24 -0.67 -12.88 10.15
C ILE A 24 -0.03 -13.35 8.87
N ALA A 25 0.97 -14.22 8.99
CA ALA A 25 1.68 -14.77 7.85
C ALA A 25 1.71 -16.31 7.93
N PHE A 26 1.43 -16.95 6.79
CA PHE A 26 1.53 -18.39 6.60
C PHE A 26 2.49 -18.66 5.43
N ARG A 27 3.61 -19.35 5.70
CA ARG A 27 4.71 -19.50 4.75
C ARG A 27 5.26 -20.93 4.68
N PRO A 28 4.48 -21.89 4.13
CA PRO A 28 5.03 -23.21 3.78
C PRO A 28 6.00 -23.10 2.58
N GLN A 29 6.60 -24.22 2.19
CA GLN A 29 7.66 -24.24 1.15
C GLN A 29 7.26 -23.60 -0.19
N SER A 30 6.01 -23.77 -0.63
CA SER A 30 5.54 -23.37 -1.96
C SER A 30 4.50 -22.24 -1.95
N LEU A 31 4.10 -21.77 -0.77
CA LEU A 31 3.04 -20.78 -0.63
C LEU A 31 3.43 -19.77 0.43
N GLU A 32 3.24 -18.49 0.12
CA GLU A 32 3.37 -17.41 1.08
C GLU A 32 2.08 -16.60 1.08
N LEU A 33 1.46 -16.48 2.23
CA LEU A 33 0.27 -15.67 2.44
C LEU A 33 0.52 -14.73 3.61
N GLU A 34 0.15 -13.48 3.45
CA GLU A 34 0.18 -12.48 4.51
C GLU A 34 -1.10 -11.67 4.49
N LEU A 35 -1.73 -11.54 5.64
CA LEU A 35 -2.88 -10.67 5.86
C LEU A 35 -2.56 -9.67 6.95
N ARG A 36 -2.78 -8.39 6.66
CA ARG A 36 -2.54 -7.28 7.58
C ARG A 36 -3.74 -6.34 7.58
N PRO A 37 -4.74 -6.55 8.41
CA PRO A 37 -5.77 -5.54 8.65
C PRO A 37 -5.17 -4.33 9.36
N THR A 38 -5.72 -3.16 9.10
CA THR A 38 -5.35 -1.91 9.77
C THR A 38 -6.59 -1.17 10.21
N TRP A 39 -6.52 -0.58 11.36
CA TRP A 39 -7.56 0.31 11.88
C TRP A 39 -6.92 1.51 12.55
N ARG A 40 -7.44 2.69 12.25
CA ARG A 40 -7.04 3.94 12.89
C ARG A 40 -8.28 4.74 13.24
N MET A 41 -8.37 5.16 14.49
CA MET A 41 -9.35 6.12 14.96
C MET A 41 -8.64 7.42 15.32
N GLN A 42 -9.17 8.52 14.89
CA GLN A 42 -8.69 9.85 15.22
C GLN A 42 -9.86 10.70 15.68
N THR A 43 -9.78 11.20 16.93
CA THR A 43 -10.76 12.12 17.48
C THR A 43 -10.11 13.49 17.68
N THR A 44 -10.71 14.52 17.11
CA THR A 44 -10.25 15.90 17.23
C THR A 44 -11.28 16.71 17.98
N HIS A 45 -10.85 17.34 19.07
CA HIS A 45 -11.63 18.28 19.88
C HIS A 45 -11.19 19.69 19.57
N ASN A 46 -12.13 20.55 19.31
CA ASN A 46 -11.94 21.98 19.06
C ASN A 46 -12.58 22.80 20.15
N SER A 47 -11.93 23.90 20.56
CA SER A 47 -12.49 24.82 21.55
C SER A 47 -13.57 25.73 20.96
N LEU A 48 -13.60 25.92 19.66
CA LEU A 48 -14.61 26.68 18.93
C LEU A 48 -15.74 25.75 18.51
N GLU A 49 -16.96 25.98 19.00
CA GLU A 49 -18.15 25.21 18.63
C GLU A 49 -18.46 25.28 17.13
N SER A 50 -18.13 26.40 16.49
CA SER A 50 -18.35 26.58 15.04
C SER A 50 -17.57 25.58 14.16
N ILE A 51 -16.45 25.02 14.65
CA ILE A 51 -15.67 24.00 13.94
C ILE A 51 -16.22 22.62 14.26
N GLY A 52 -16.74 22.40 15.46
CA GLY A 52 -17.22 21.13 15.95
C GLY A 52 -16.09 20.13 16.27
N ASN A 53 -16.46 19.06 16.93
CA ASN A 53 -15.58 17.92 17.18
C ASN A 53 -15.77 16.87 16.08
N SER A 54 -14.73 16.14 15.73
CA SER A 54 -14.81 15.11 14.71
C SER A 54 -14.15 13.82 15.16
N THR A 55 -14.75 12.69 14.83
CA THR A 55 -14.15 11.37 15.00
C THR A 55 -14.15 10.65 13.65
N VAL A 56 -12.97 10.27 13.21
CA VAL A 56 -12.74 9.63 11.93
C VAL A 56 -12.18 8.24 12.16
N HIS A 57 -12.70 7.27 11.43
CA HIS A 57 -12.21 5.91 11.40
C HIS A 57 -11.66 5.60 10.00
N ASN A 58 -10.43 5.15 9.94
CA ASN A 58 -9.81 4.63 8.73
C ASN A 58 -9.58 3.13 8.92
N PHE A 59 -10.17 2.36 8.04
CA PHE A 59 -10.00 0.91 7.95
C PHE A 59 -9.13 0.60 6.75
N GLY A 60 -8.33 -0.43 6.86
CA GLY A 60 -7.54 -0.92 5.76
C GLY A 60 -7.30 -2.41 5.90
N GLY A 61 -6.85 -2.99 4.80
CA GLY A 61 -6.40 -4.37 4.76
C GLY A 61 -5.42 -4.57 3.62
N MET A 62 -4.36 -5.31 3.89
CA MET A 62 -3.41 -5.74 2.89
C MET A 62 -3.38 -7.26 2.90
N PHE A 63 -3.57 -7.86 1.73
CA PHE A 63 -3.38 -9.28 1.50
C PHE A 63 -2.30 -9.46 0.44
N ASN A 64 -1.25 -10.20 0.78
CA ASN A 64 -0.22 -10.63 -0.15
C ASN A 64 -0.25 -12.14 -0.26
N GLY A 65 -0.24 -12.66 -1.48
CA GLY A 65 -0.17 -14.07 -1.77
C GLY A 65 0.89 -14.36 -2.83
N SER A 66 1.71 -15.39 -2.62
CA SER A 66 2.65 -15.87 -3.62
C SER A 66 2.67 -17.39 -3.62
N TRP A 67 2.54 -17.98 -4.78
CA TRP A 67 2.64 -19.42 -4.98
C TRP A 67 3.82 -19.75 -5.92
N TYR A 68 4.65 -20.65 -5.47
CA TYR A 68 5.87 -21.09 -6.14
C TYR A 68 5.70 -22.52 -6.64
N ALA A 69 5.48 -22.72 -7.93
CA ALA A 69 5.39 -24.03 -8.51
C ALA A 69 6.80 -24.65 -8.71
N PRO A 70 6.94 -25.97 -8.59
CA PRO A 70 8.23 -26.65 -8.70
C PRO A 70 8.87 -26.50 -10.07
N PHE A 71 8.08 -26.30 -11.13
CA PHE A 71 8.56 -26.14 -12.51
C PHE A 71 8.99 -24.69 -12.85
N GLY A 72 9.06 -23.79 -11.87
CA GLY A 72 9.58 -22.44 -12.06
C GLY A 72 8.51 -21.38 -12.31
N LEU A 73 7.22 -21.71 -12.27
CA LEU A 73 6.13 -20.73 -12.31
C LEU A 73 5.94 -20.10 -10.93
N VAL A 74 5.79 -18.78 -10.90
CA VAL A 74 5.45 -18.02 -9.71
C VAL A 74 4.21 -17.18 -10.00
N LEU A 75 3.17 -17.35 -9.18
CA LEU A 75 2.00 -16.50 -9.19
C LEU A 75 2.05 -15.62 -7.93
N ALA A 76 1.85 -14.33 -8.09
CA ALA A 76 1.78 -13.43 -6.95
C ALA A 76 0.62 -12.45 -7.11
N THR A 77 0.03 -12.09 -5.98
CA THR A 77 -1.09 -11.16 -5.89
C THR A 77 -0.91 -10.26 -4.68
N ASP A 78 -1.25 -8.99 -4.81
CA ASP A 78 -1.39 -8.05 -3.72
C ASP A 78 -2.73 -7.32 -3.82
N LEU A 79 -3.49 -7.36 -2.76
CA LEU A 79 -4.78 -6.71 -2.63
C LEU A 79 -4.75 -5.76 -1.44
N ASN A 80 -5.03 -4.48 -1.70
CA ASN A 80 -5.13 -3.46 -0.69
C ASN A 80 -6.54 -2.89 -0.66
N PHE A 81 -7.09 -2.80 0.53
CA PHE A 81 -8.35 -2.16 0.80
C PHE A 81 -8.15 -0.97 1.74
N THR A 82 -8.80 0.15 1.46
CA THR A 82 -8.86 1.30 2.35
C THR A 82 -10.28 1.85 2.38
N ALA A 83 -10.76 2.19 3.57
CA ALA A 83 -12.06 2.81 3.79
C ALA A 83 -11.95 3.89 4.84
N SER A 84 -12.63 5.01 4.62
CA SER A 84 -12.68 6.12 5.56
C SER A 84 -14.12 6.42 5.95
N ARG A 85 -14.36 6.59 7.24
CA ARG A 85 -15.69 6.85 7.83
C ARG A 85 -15.62 7.97 8.86
N GLY A 86 -16.73 8.67 9.03
CA GLY A 86 -16.85 9.77 9.99
C GLY A 86 -16.42 11.13 9.45
N TYR A 87 -16.14 11.23 8.16
CA TYR A 87 -16.02 12.52 7.49
C TYR A 87 -17.39 13.12 7.17
N SER A 88 -17.43 14.40 6.88
CA SER A 88 -18.66 15.09 6.43
C SER A 88 -19.27 14.38 5.22
N ALA A 89 -20.53 14.65 4.93
CA ALA A 89 -21.25 14.04 3.83
C ALA A 89 -20.48 14.16 2.51
N GLY A 90 -20.33 13.04 1.80
CA GLY A 90 -19.60 12.94 0.52
C GLY A 90 -18.08 12.72 0.64
N TYR A 91 -17.52 12.68 1.86
CA TYR A 91 -16.08 12.50 2.05
C TYR A 91 -15.65 11.13 2.58
N ASN A 92 -16.60 10.23 2.81
CA ASN A 92 -16.30 8.83 3.06
C ASN A 92 -15.84 8.17 1.76
N THR A 93 -14.79 7.36 1.84
CA THR A 93 -14.21 6.71 0.67
C THR A 93 -14.03 5.22 0.91
N ASP A 94 -14.18 4.44 -0.15
CA ASP A 94 -13.84 3.03 -0.22
C ASP A 94 -12.98 2.83 -1.48
N GLN A 95 -11.85 2.18 -1.33
CA GLN A 95 -10.93 1.93 -2.43
C GLN A 95 -10.33 0.54 -2.32
N TRP A 96 -10.37 -0.20 -3.42
CA TRP A 96 -9.70 -1.47 -3.59
C TRP A 96 -8.61 -1.33 -4.64
N MET A 97 -7.41 -1.74 -4.33
CA MET A 97 -6.31 -1.82 -5.28
C MET A 97 -5.83 -3.26 -5.35
N TRP A 98 -6.00 -3.87 -6.50
CA TRP A 98 -5.60 -5.25 -6.75
C TRP A 98 -4.57 -5.32 -7.85
N ASN A 99 -3.40 -5.87 -7.52
CA ASN A 99 -2.34 -6.17 -8.48
C ASN A 99 -2.09 -7.68 -8.52
N ALA A 100 -1.71 -8.18 -9.67
CA ALA A 100 -1.35 -9.58 -9.85
C ALA A 100 -0.17 -9.72 -10.80
N SER A 101 0.58 -10.79 -10.64
CA SER A 101 1.69 -11.11 -11.54
C SER A 101 1.84 -12.61 -11.75
N ILE A 102 2.32 -12.95 -12.92
CA ILE A 102 2.78 -14.27 -13.30
C ILE A 102 4.23 -14.16 -13.75
N ALA A 103 5.10 -14.98 -13.20
CA ALA A 103 6.50 -15.04 -13.58
C ALA A 103 6.90 -16.48 -13.90
N TYR A 104 7.72 -16.64 -14.92
CA TYR A 104 8.29 -17.92 -15.27
C TYR A 104 9.80 -17.86 -15.22
N GLN A 105 10.38 -18.73 -14.41
CA GLN A 105 11.82 -18.87 -14.22
C GLN A 105 12.32 -20.03 -15.06
N PHE A 106 13.24 -19.77 -15.96
CA PHE A 106 13.75 -20.72 -16.93
C PHE A 106 15.27 -20.61 -17.07
N LEU A 107 15.86 -21.43 -17.97
CA LEU A 107 17.28 -21.67 -18.13
C LEU A 107 17.93 -22.38 -16.92
N HIS A 108 19.20 -22.80 -17.14
CA HIS A 108 19.95 -23.54 -16.13
C HIS A 108 20.10 -22.71 -14.84
N GLY A 109 19.77 -23.31 -13.71
CA GLY A 109 19.81 -22.62 -12.41
C GLY A 109 18.76 -21.51 -12.24
N ARG A 110 17.71 -21.48 -13.10
CA ARG A 110 16.67 -20.43 -13.09
C ARG A 110 17.26 -19.02 -13.24
N SER A 111 18.26 -18.91 -14.12
CA SER A 111 18.99 -17.66 -14.33
C SER A 111 18.20 -16.61 -15.12
N ALA A 112 17.16 -17.01 -15.85
CA ALA A 112 16.27 -16.08 -16.54
C ALA A 112 14.88 -16.10 -15.93
N THR A 113 14.25 -14.93 -15.86
CA THR A 113 12.87 -14.75 -15.40
C THR A 113 12.14 -13.83 -16.37
N LEU A 114 10.98 -14.27 -16.84
CA LEU A 114 10.02 -13.44 -17.56
C LEU A 114 8.82 -13.23 -16.65
N MET A 115 8.44 -11.99 -16.40
CA MET A 115 7.33 -11.62 -15.51
C MET A 115 6.37 -10.67 -16.23
N LEU A 116 5.09 -11.01 -16.20
CA LEU A 116 4.00 -10.11 -16.54
C LEU A 116 3.30 -9.68 -15.25
N LYS A 117 3.23 -8.39 -15.01
CA LYS A 117 2.52 -7.80 -13.88
C LYS A 117 1.41 -6.87 -14.37
N VAL A 118 0.26 -6.96 -13.73
CA VAL A 118 -0.89 -6.09 -13.92
C VAL A 118 -1.08 -5.27 -12.68
N TYR A 119 -1.18 -3.96 -12.83
CA TYR A 119 -1.46 -3.02 -11.77
C TYR A 119 -2.90 -2.53 -11.87
N ASP A 120 -3.55 -2.39 -10.71
CA ASP A 120 -4.91 -1.89 -10.55
C ASP A 120 -5.93 -2.60 -11.45
N LEU A 121 -6.07 -3.93 -11.26
CA LEU A 121 -7.02 -4.78 -12.00
C LEU A 121 -8.46 -4.25 -11.92
N LEU A 122 -8.85 -3.65 -10.80
CA LEU A 122 -10.20 -3.16 -10.55
C LEU A 122 -10.44 -1.75 -11.08
N GLN A 123 -9.39 -1.04 -11.51
CA GLN A 123 -9.45 0.37 -11.95
C GLN A 123 -10.07 1.31 -10.92
N GLN A 124 -9.79 1.07 -9.64
CA GLN A 124 -10.33 1.88 -8.55
C GLN A 124 -9.34 2.88 -7.98
N LYS A 125 -8.11 2.94 -8.52
CA LYS A 125 -7.14 3.91 -8.08
C LYS A 125 -7.65 5.32 -8.35
N THR A 126 -7.87 6.08 -7.29
CA THR A 126 -8.20 7.50 -7.40
C THR A 126 -6.93 8.31 -7.57
N ASN A 127 -6.95 9.27 -8.48
CA ASN A 127 -5.84 10.20 -8.70
C ASN A 127 -5.93 11.42 -7.75
N ILE A 128 -6.87 11.39 -6.80
CA ILE A 128 -7.11 12.48 -5.87
C ILE A 128 -6.58 12.09 -4.50
N ARG A 129 -5.67 12.88 -3.98
CA ARG A 129 -5.26 12.83 -2.58
C ARG A 129 -5.98 13.93 -1.81
N ARG A 130 -6.83 13.52 -0.87
CA ARG A 130 -7.56 14.45 -0.02
C ARG A 130 -6.90 14.57 1.34
N THR A 131 -6.66 15.79 1.77
CA THR A 131 -6.21 16.11 3.12
C THR A 131 -7.27 16.95 3.81
N ILE A 132 -7.83 16.45 4.91
CA ILE A 132 -8.84 17.15 5.69
C ILE A 132 -8.20 17.53 7.03
N THR A 133 -8.21 18.82 7.32
CA THR A 133 -7.78 19.38 8.59
C THR A 133 -8.94 20.10 9.27
N ALA A 134 -8.75 20.60 10.48
CA ALA A 134 -9.76 21.40 11.17
C ALA A 134 -10.10 22.72 10.43
N ASN A 135 -9.21 23.21 9.57
CA ASN A 135 -9.29 24.54 8.98
C ASN A 135 -9.44 24.53 7.46
N TYR A 136 -9.10 23.44 6.78
CA TYR A 136 -9.16 23.36 5.31
C TYR A 136 -9.31 21.91 4.82
N ILE A 137 -9.85 21.81 3.63
CA ILE A 137 -9.87 20.58 2.83
C ILE A 137 -9.02 20.88 1.60
N ASP A 138 -8.04 20.04 1.34
CA ASP A 138 -7.14 20.14 0.20
C ASP A 138 -7.29 18.88 -0.66
N ASP A 139 -7.65 19.08 -1.91
CA ASP A 139 -7.74 18.03 -2.92
C ASP A 139 -6.63 18.23 -3.93
N ILE A 140 -5.67 17.31 -3.94
CA ILE A 140 -4.59 17.30 -4.90
C ILE A 140 -4.88 16.22 -5.93
N GLU A 141 -5.10 16.60 -7.15
CA GLU A 141 -5.26 15.68 -8.28
C GLU A 141 -3.90 15.41 -8.92
N TYR A 142 -3.59 14.11 -9.10
CA TYR A 142 -2.37 13.67 -9.78
C TYR A 142 -2.71 13.06 -11.13
N ASN A 143 -1.94 13.39 -12.15
CA ASN A 143 -1.98 12.62 -13.38
C ASN A 143 -1.18 11.33 -13.19
N SER A 144 -1.85 10.24 -12.78
CA SER A 144 -1.22 8.95 -12.56
C SER A 144 -1.84 7.88 -13.46
N LEU A 145 -1.00 6.92 -13.86
CA LEU A 145 -1.48 5.75 -14.57
C LEU A 145 -2.46 4.98 -13.68
N THR A 146 -3.61 4.64 -14.24
CA THR A 146 -4.57 3.72 -13.61
C THR A 146 -4.14 2.28 -13.86
N ARG A 147 -4.89 1.50 -14.61
CA ARG A 147 -4.52 0.13 -14.94
C ARG A 147 -3.45 0.11 -16.03
N TYR A 148 -2.37 -0.63 -15.79
CA TYR A 148 -1.33 -0.88 -16.81
C TYR A 148 -0.69 -2.26 -16.62
N PHE A 149 -0.09 -2.74 -17.71
CA PHE A 149 0.63 -3.99 -17.77
C PHE A 149 2.13 -3.70 -17.88
N MET A 150 2.91 -4.49 -17.18
CA MET A 150 4.37 -4.40 -17.23
C MET A 150 4.96 -5.77 -17.51
N LEU A 151 5.70 -5.87 -18.62
CA LEU A 151 6.49 -7.06 -18.95
C LEU A 151 7.93 -6.80 -18.54
N THR A 152 8.49 -7.69 -17.75
CA THR A 152 9.86 -7.59 -17.26
C THR A 152 10.63 -8.87 -17.61
N PHE A 153 11.77 -8.70 -18.24
CA PHE A 153 12.75 -9.76 -18.43
C PHE A 153 13.97 -9.51 -17.54
N THR A 154 14.35 -10.49 -16.76
CA THR A 154 15.52 -10.43 -15.88
C THR A 154 16.43 -11.60 -16.20
N TYR A 155 17.71 -11.31 -16.42
CA TYR A 155 18.72 -12.34 -16.57
C TYR A 155 19.84 -12.15 -15.52
N ARG A 156 20.16 -13.22 -14.81
CA ARG A 156 21.20 -13.21 -13.77
C ARG A 156 22.48 -13.82 -14.32
N PHE A 157 23.49 -12.97 -14.51
CA PHE A 157 24.83 -13.41 -14.85
C PHE A 157 25.55 -13.85 -13.58
N ASN A 158 25.97 -15.10 -13.53
CA ASN A 158 26.79 -15.62 -12.45
C ASN A 158 28.27 -15.61 -12.93
N THR A 159 28.95 -14.50 -12.70
CA THR A 159 30.33 -14.29 -13.19
C THR A 159 31.40 -14.75 -12.18
N PHE A 160 31.04 -15.03 -10.94
CA PHE A 160 31.99 -15.38 -9.89
C PHE A 160 31.63 -16.67 -9.16
N GLY A 161 32.48 -17.69 -9.32
CA GLY A 161 32.82 -18.73 -8.37
C GLY A 161 31.72 -19.66 -7.86
N LYS A 162 31.98 -20.95 -7.99
CA LYS A 162 31.35 -22.02 -7.23
C LYS A 162 31.31 -21.69 -5.72
N GLY A 163 30.23 -21.06 -5.27
CA GLY A 163 29.86 -20.97 -3.88
C GLY A 163 28.40 -21.44 -3.76
N ASN A 164 28.20 -22.57 -3.08
CA ASN A 164 26.89 -23.01 -2.62
C ASN A 164 26.36 -21.99 -1.60
N GLU A 165 25.75 -20.91 -2.06
CA GLU A 165 24.95 -20.08 -1.16
C GLU A 165 23.49 -20.52 -1.25
N PRO A 166 22.84 -20.80 -0.11
CA PRO A 166 21.42 -21.07 -0.09
C PRO A 166 20.70 -19.82 -0.61
N GLN A 167 19.90 -19.99 -1.68
CA GLN A 167 19.05 -18.94 -2.25
C GLN A 167 18.19 -18.35 -1.14
N ASN A 168 18.54 -17.16 -0.68
CA ASN A 168 17.74 -16.41 0.27
C ASN A 168 16.47 -15.93 -0.45
N ARG A 169 15.40 -16.72 -0.32
CA ARG A 169 14.07 -16.45 -0.89
C ARG A 169 13.46 -15.13 -0.40
N ASN A 170 14.02 -14.54 0.65
CA ASN A 170 13.50 -13.31 1.27
C ASN A 170 13.77 -12.02 0.48
N ASN A 171 14.62 -12.05 -0.57
CA ASN A 171 14.92 -10.82 -1.31
C ASN A 171 13.92 -10.46 -2.42
N MET A 172 13.00 -11.36 -2.80
CA MET A 172 11.98 -11.03 -3.80
C MET A 172 10.83 -10.15 -3.24
N HIS A 173 10.64 -10.13 -1.92
CA HIS A 173 9.56 -9.35 -1.30
C HIS A 173 9.86 -7.86 -1.11
N ARG A 174 11.11 -7.41 -1.23
CA ARG A 174 11.45 -5.99 -1.07
C ARG A 174 11.18 -5.10 -2.29
N GLY A 175 10.76 -5.67 -3.41
CA GLY A 175 10.51 -4.93 -4.65
C GLY A 175 9.09 -4.47 -4.91
N PHE A 176 8.11 -4.86 -4.08
CA PHE A 176 6.69 -4.70 -4.42
C PHE A 176 5.99 -3.45 -3.84
N GLY A 177 6.63 -2.63 -3.03
CA GLY A 177 5.93 -1.55 -2.35
C GLY A 177 6.67 -0.24 -2.13
N GLY A 178 7.86 -0.03 -2.68
CA GLY A 178 8.58 1.24 -2.54
C GLY A 178 8.45 2.13 -3.77
N PRO A 179 8.30 3.47 -3.60
CA PRO A 179 8.49 4.39 -4.71
C PRO A 179 9.92 4.27 -5.25
N PRO A 180 10.18 4.54 -6.53
CA PRO A 180 11.52 4.45 -7.12
C PRO A 180 12.48 5.35 -6.33
N PRO A 181 13.73 4.92 -6.11
CA PRO A 181 14.72 5.73 -5.42
C PRO A 181 15.04 6.97 -6.28
N GLY A 182 14.66 8.15 -5.82
CA GLY A 182 14.93 9.39 -6.54
C GLY A 182 14.04 10.57 -6.21
N MET A 183 12.94 10.41 -5.49
CA MET A 183 12.10 11.54 -5.07
C MET A 183 12.16 11.74 -3.56
N ARG A 184 13.29 12.26 -3.08
CA ARG A 184 13.37 13.00 -1.82
C ARG A 184 13.59 14.47 -2.18
N ARG A 185 12.57 15.23 -2.11
CA ARG A 185 12.57 16.67 -1.80
C ARG A 185 11.33 17.01 -1.00
#